data_7c2f691bce2306d64409c8e7b516d065
#
_entry.id   7c2f691bce2306d64409c8e7b516d065
#
_cell.length_a   1.000
_cell.length_b   1.000
_cell.length_c   1.000
_cell.angle_alpha   90.00
_cell.angle_beta   90.00
_cell.angle_gamma   90.00
#
_symmetry.space_group_name_H-M   'P 1'
#
loop_
_entity.id
_entity.type
_entity.pdbx_description
1 polymer ?
#
loop_
_entity_poly.entity_id
_entity_poly.type
_entity_poly.pdbx_seq_one_letter_code
_entity_poly.pdbx_strand_id
1 'polypeptide(L)'
;MALLIITTILWAFSFSLIGEYLAGSVDSYFSVLMRVGLAALVFLPFLRTRGQSLKTIVLYMLVGAMQLGIMYLFSFRAYVYLSVSEFLLFTVLTPLYITLIYDLLSKRRLRWGYLLSAALAVIGAAIIRYDKVSDHFWTGLMFVQLANISFAIGIDRKS
;
A
#
# COMPACT_ATOMS: atom_id res chain seq x y z
N MET A 1 13.16 13.56 12.44
CA MET A 1 11.80 14.16 12.39
C MET A 1 11.52 14.85 11.05
N ALA A 2 12.37 15.77 10.57
CA ALA A 2 12.13 16.49 9.30
C ALA A 2 11.91 15.56 8.08
N LEU A 3 12.73 14.53 7.91
CA LEU A 3 12.60 13.56 6.82
C LEU A 3 11.25 12.82 6.84
N LEU A 4 10.75 12.48 8.02
CA LEU A 4 9.43 11.83 8.14
C LEU A 4 8.31 12.75 7.69
N ILE A 5 8.36 14.02 8.09
CA ILE A 5 7.37 15.02 7.69
C ILE A 5 7.40 15.21 6.18
N ILE A 6 8.58 15.40 5.60
CA ILE A 6 8.74 15.56 4.14
C ILE A 6 8.21 14.33 3.40
N THR A 7 8.58 13.13 3.84
CA THR A 7 8.11 11.88 3.22
C THR A 7 6.59 11.75 3.30
N THR A 8 5.99 12.08 4.44
CA THR A 8 4.54 12.03 4.63
C THR A 8 3.82 13.01 3.70
N ILE A 9 4.32 14.25 3.59
CA ILE A 9 3.75 15.26 2.69
C ILE A 9 3.87 14.80 1.22
N LEU A 10 5.04 14.32 0.81
CA LEU A 10 5.26 13.82 -0.55
C LEU A 10 4.35 12.62 -0.88
N TRP A 11 4.14 11.73 0.07
CA TRP A 11 3.23 10.59 -0.08
C TRP A 11 1.77 11.04 -0.20
N ALA A 12 1.31 11.89 0.70
CA ALA A 12 -0.05 12.41 0.66
C ALA A 12 -0.34 13.14 -0.66
N PHE A 13 0.57 14.01 -1.08
CA PHE A 13 0.48 14.71 -2.36
C PHE A 13 0.47 13.76 -3.55
N SER A 14 1.35 12.76 -3.54
CA SER A 14 1.42 11.75 -4.60
C SER A 14 0.12 10.95 -4.74
N PHE A 15 -0.48 10.51 -3.63
CA PHE A 15 -1.75 9.77 -3.66
C PHE A 15 -2.92 10.64 -4.14
N SER A 16 -2.95 11.91 -3.73
CA SER A 16 -3.97 12.85 -4.20
C SER A 16 -3.87 13.09 -5.71
N LEU A 17 -2.65 13.28 -6.24
CA LEU A 17 -2.44 13.44 -7.70
C LEU A 17 -2.85 12.18 -8.47
N ILE A 18 -2.53 11.01 -7.96
CA ILE A 18 -2.90 9.74 -8.61
C ILE A 18 -4.43 9.63 -8.67
N GLY A 19 -5.11 9.86 -7.56
CA GLY A 19 -6.55 9.70 -7.50
C GLY A 19 -7.31 10.73 -8.31
N GLU A 20 -6.82 11.98 -8.39
CA GLU A 20 -7.50 13.08 -9.07
C GLU A 20 -7.23 13.11 -10.58
N TYR A 21 -5.98 12.87 -10.99
CA TYR A 21 -5.57 13.09 -12.39
C TYR A 21 -5.29 11.82 -13.18
N LEU A 22 -4.83 10.74 -12.54
CA LEU A 22 -4.45 9.52 -13.24
C LEU A 22 -5.54 8.45 -13.20
N ALA A 23 -6.22 8.32 -12.08
CA ALA A 23 -7.24 7.29 -11.92
C ALA A 23 -8.42 7.55 -12.87
N GLY A 24 -8.74 6.57 -13.70
CA GLY A 24 -9.81 6.68 -14.70
C GLY A 24 -9.41 7.40 -16.00
N SER A 25 -8.33 8.19 -16.01
CA SER A 25 -7.87 8.91 -17.21
C SER A 25 -6.78 8.16 -17.96
N VAL A 26 -5.96 7.40 -17.23
CA VAL A 26 -4.83 6.64 -17.77
C VAL A 26 -4.96 5.18 -17.34
N ASP A 27 -4.52 4.27 -18.22
CA ASP A 27 -4.50 2.84 -17.86
C ASP A 27 -3.68 2.59 -16.60
N SER A 28 -4.29 1.83 -15.67
CA SER A 28 -3.69 1.56 -14.35
C SER A 28 -2.35 0.81 -14.46
N TYR A 29 -2.22 -0.10 -15.43
CA TYR A 29 -1.00 -0.88 -15.62
C TYR A 29 0.13 -0.01 -16.17
N PHE A 30 -0.20 0.87 -17.13
CA PHE A 30 0.76 1.82 -17.66
C PHE A 30 1.26 2.79 -16.59
N SER A 31 0.36 3.33 -15.79
CA SER A 31 0.70 4.25 -14.69
C SER A 31 1.63 3.61 -13.66
N VAL A 32 1.36 2.35 -13.27
CA VAL A 32 2.21 1.59 -12.36
C VAL A 32 3.58 1.31 -13.01
N LEU A 33 3.60 0.88 -14.27
CA LEU A 33 4.85 0.60 -15.00
C LEU A 33 5.74 1.84 -15.07
N MET A 34 5.18 2.99 -15.45
CA MET A 34 5.92 4.25 -15.51
C MET A 34 6.46 4.66 -14.14
N ARG A 35 5.64 4.57 -13.08
CA ARG A 35 6.05 4.94 -11.73
C ARG A 35 7.19 4.05 -11.21
N VAL A 36 7.02 2.74 -11.30
CA VAL A 36 8.02 1.78 -10.82
C VAL A 36 9.27 1.80 -11.72
N GLY A 37 9.09 1.93 -13.03
CA GLY A 37 10.18 2.02 -14.00
C GLY A 37 11.03 3.27 -13.80
N LEU A 38 10.43 4.45 -13.66
CA LEU A 38 11.15 5.69 -13.36
C LEU A 38 11.89 5.61 -12.03
N ALA A 39 11.26 5.06 -10.97
CA ALA A 39 11.92 4.83 -9.70
C ALA A 39 13.12 3.89 -9.87
N ALA A 40 12.96 2.79 -10.59
CA ALA A 40 14.06 1.85 -10.88
C ALA A 40 15.22 2.53 -11.60
N LEU A 41 14.94 3.34 -12.64
CA LEU A 41 15.97 4.10 -13.38
C LEU A 41 16.75 5.06 -12.47
N VAL A 42 16.06 5.78 -11.57
CA VAL A 42 16.69 6.69 -10.61
C VAL A 42 17.58 5.95 -9.62
N PHE A 43 17.15 4.77 -9.14
CA PHE A 43 17.90 4.01 -8.15
C PHE A 43 18.96 3.06 -8.75
N LEU A 44 18.88 2.77 -10.06
CA LEU A 44 19.83 1.86 -10.74
C LEU A 44 21.31 2.22 -10.51
N PRO A 45 21.75 3.50 -10.64
CA PRO A 45 23.15 3.87 -10.41
C PRO A 45 23.61 3.70 -8.96
N PHE A 46 22.69 3.65 -8.00
CA PHE A 46 22.98 3.43 -6.58
C PHE A 46 22.97 1.95 -6.20
N LEU A 47 22.61 1.05 -7.12
CA LEU A 47 22.50 -0.37 -6.87
C LEU A 47 23.88 -0.99 -6.66
N ARG A 48 24.17 -1.45 -5.46
CA ARG A 48 25.40 -2.16 -5.10
C ARG A 48 25.12 -3.63 -4.86
N THR A 49 25.43 -4.47 -5.84
CA THR A 49 25.24 -5.93 -5.75
C THR A 49 26.51 -6.70 -5.37
N ARG A 50 27.66 -6.00 -5.22
CA ARG A 50 28.94 -6.62 -4.89
C ARG A 50 28.84 -7.39 -3.55
N GLY A 51 29.20 -8.68 -3.60
CA GLY A 51 29.20 -9.55 -2.43
C GLY A 51 27.84 -10.19 -2.09
N GLN A 52 26.79 -9.93 -2.83
CA GLN A 52 25.48 -10.55 -2.64
C GLN A 52 25.33 -11.81 -3.48
N SER A 53 24.71 -12.86 -2.91
CA SER A 53 24.39 -14.05 -3.68
C SER A 53 23.25 -13.81 -4.65
N LEU A 54 23.23 -14.50 -5.79
CA LEU A 54 22.13 -14.39 -6.76
C LEU A 54 20.76 -14.70 -6.13
N LYS A 55 20.72 -15.67 -5.22
CA LYS A 55 19.48 -16.01 -4.47
C LYS A 55 18.96 -14.83 -3.66
N THR A 56 19.85 -14.10 -3.01
CA THR A 56 19.50 -12.90 -2.22
C THR A 56 18.96 -11.80 -3.11
N ILE A 57 19.61 -11.55 -4.24
CA ILE A 57 19.18 -10.53 -5.21
C ILE A 57 17.77 -10.87 -5.74
N VAL A 58 17.55 -12.11 -6.20
CA VAL A 58 16.24 -12.56 -6.70
C VAL A 58 15.16 -12.46 -5.62
N LEU A 59 15.50 -12.84 -4.37
CA LEU A 59 14.56 -12.73 -3.25
C LEU A 59 14.14 -11.28 -3.00
N TYR A 60 15.08 -10.34 -2.98
CA TYR A 60 14.75 -8.90 -2.81
C TYR A 60 13.95 -8.34 -3.99
N MET A 61 14.22 -8.79 -5.22
CA MET A 61 13.43 -8.41 -6.38
C MET A 61 11.98 -8.91 -6.27
N LEU A 62 11.77 -10.15 -5.85
CA LEU A 62 10.44 -10.73 -5.63
C LEU A 62 9.68 -10.00 -4.52
N VAL A 63 10.34 -9.72 -3.40
CA VAL A 63 9.76 -8.96 -2.29
C VAL A 63 9.39 -7.54 -2.74
N GLY A 64 10.26 -6.88 -3.49
CA GLY A 64 9.96 -5.56 -4.04
C GLY A 64 8.81 -5.56 -5.05
N ALA A 65 8.74 -6.58 -5.91
CA ALA A 65 7.64 -6.76 -6.86
C ALA A 65 6.31 -6.98 -6.16
N MET A 66 6.28 -7.79 -5.09
CA MET A 66 5.09 -7.95 -4.27
C MET A 66 4.73 -6.66 -3.53
N GLN A 67 5.67 -6.07 -2.83
CA GLN A 67 5.45 -4.94 -1.94
C GLN A 67 5.02 -3.68 -2.70
N LEU A 68 5.65 -3.38 -3.83
CA LEU A 68 5.38 -2.17 -4.59
C LEU A 68 4.59 -2.45 -5.87
N GLY A 69 4.96 -3.47 -6.65
CA GLY A 69 4.31 -3.76 -7.92
C GLY A 69 2.85 -4.17 -7.72
N ILE A 70 2.61 -5.25 -7.00
CA ILE A 70 1.25 -5.78 -6.77
C ILE A 70 0.42 -4.78 -5.94
N MET A 71 1.00 -4.17 -4.91
CA MET A 71 0.34 -3.16 -4.10
C MET A 71 -0.14 -1.99 -4.96
N TYR A 72 0.70 -1.45 -5.84
CA TYR A 72 0.29 -0.34 -6.72
C TYR A 72 -0.78 -0.76 -7.74
N LEU A 73 -0.71 -1.96 -8.30
CA LEU A 73 -1.75 -2.47 -9.20
C LEU A 73 -3.12 -2.46 -8.53
N PHE A 74 -3.20 -2.99 -7.31
CA PHE A 74 -4.45 -2.98 -6.55
C PHE A 74 -4.86 -1.57 -6.14
N SER A 75 -3.92 -0.70 -5.75
CA SER A 75 -4.19 0.68 -5.39
C SER A 75 -4.78 1.47 -6.55
N PHE A 76 -4.19 1.40 -7.73
CA PHE A 76 -4.71 2.08 -8.92
C PHE A 76 -6.07 1.54 -9.36
N ARG A 77 -6.30 0.23 -9.22
CA ARG A 77 -7.63 -0.35 -9.45
C ARG A 77 -8.65 0.12 -8.43
N ALA A 78 -8.26 0.28 -7.17
CA ALA A 78 -9.16 0.80 -6.15
C ALA A 78 -9.63 2.23 -6.45
N TYR A 79 -8.77 3.09 -6.96
CA TYR A 79 -9.10 4.47 -7.32
C TYR A 79 -10.13 4.59 -8.47
N VAL A 80 -10.31 3.55 -9.26
CA VAL A 80 -11.38 3.52 -10.28
C VAL A 80 -12.78 3.44 -9.63
N TYR A 81 -12.85 2.87 -8.42
CA TYR A 81 -14.12 2.60 -7.71
C TYR A 81 -14.30 3.49 -6.47
N LEU A 82 -13.22 4.04 -5.93
CA LEU A 82 -13.22 4.82 -4.69
C LEU A 82 -12.68 6.22 -4.94
N SER A 83 -13.23 7.19 -4.25
CA SER A 83 -12.65 8.52 -4.16
C SER A 83 -11.30 8.50 -3.42
N VAL A 84 -10.48 9.54 -3.61
CA VAL A 84 -9.20 9.69 -2.91
C VAL A 84 -9.36 9.61 -1.39
N SER A 85 -10.38 10.28 -0.86
CA SER A 85 -10.67 10.29 0.58
C SER A 85 -10.99 8.91 1.13
N GLU A 86 -11.78 8.11 0.39
CA GLU A 86 -12.13 6.74 0.78
C GLU A 86 -10.91 5.83 0.74
N PHE A 87 -10.12 5.93 -0.32
CA PHE A 87 -8.89 5.16 -0.44
C PHE A 87 -7.95 5.44 0.74
N LEU A 88 -7.68 6.72 1.03
CA LEU A 88 -6.81 7.13 2.14
C LEU A 88 -7.34 6.66 3.49
N LEU A 89 -8.65 6.71 3.70
CA LEU A 89 -9.28 6.23 4.92
C LEU A 89 -9.00 4.74 5.15
N PHE A 90 -9.11 3.91 4.12
CA PHE A 90 -8.86 2.47 4.24
C PHE A 90 -7.37 2.12 4.30
N THR A 91 -6.47 2.98 3.82
CA THR A 91 -5.03 2.78 4.00
C THR A 91 -4.59 2.98 5.45
N VAL A 92 -5.39 3.63 6.30
CA VAL A 92 -5.15 3.70 7.76
C VAL A 92 -5.10 2.31 8.40
N LEU A 93 -5.71 1.30 7.79
CA LEU A 93 -5.63 -0.09 8.23
C LEU A 93 -4.28 -0.78 7.94
N THR A 94 -3.42 -0.17 7.11
CA THR A 94 -2.12 -0.76 6.75
C THR A 94 -1.25 -1.15 7.95
N PRO A 95 -1.04 -0.32 8.98
CA PRO A 95 -0.25 -0.69 10.16
C PRO A 95 -0.83 -1.90 10.90
N LEU A 96 -2.16 -2.07 10.84
CA LEU A 96 -2.81 -3.22 11.43
C LEU A 96 -2.43 -4.51 10.68
N TYR A 97 -2.49 -4.49 9.35
CA TYR A 97 -2.08 -5.65 8.55
C TYR A 97 -0.61 -6.00 8.77
N ILE A 98 0.27 -5.00 8.89
CA ILE A 98 1.68 -5.20 9.18
C ILE A 98 1.86 -5.93 10.51
N THR A 99 1.20 -5.45 11.58
CA THR A 99 1.30 -6.07 12.91
C THR A 99 0.65 -7.45 12.96
N LEU A 100 -0.50 -7.64 12.33
CA LEU A 100 -1.19 -8.92 12.24
C LEU A 100 -0.32 -9.99 11.55
N ILE A 101 0.23 -9.65 10.39
CA ILE A 101 1.09 -10.56 9.62
C ILE A 101 2.37 -10.85 10.38
N TYR A 102 2.99 -9.83 10.99
CA TYR A 102 4.18 -10.01 11.81
C TYR A 102 3.92 -10.94 13.01
N ASP A 103 2.84 -10.72 13.77
CA ASP A 103 2.51 -11.55 14.93
C ASP A 103 2.17 -12.99 14.51
N LEU A 104 1.48 -13.16 13.38
CA LEU A 104 1.15 -14.48 12.84
C LEU A 104 2.41 -15.26 12.40
N LEU A 105 3.33 -14.61 11.68
CA LEU A 105 4.56 -15.24 11.19
C LEU A 105 5.58 -15.47 12.33
N SER A 106 5.63 -14.58 13.32
CA SER A 106 6.52 -14.69 14.49
C SER A 106 5.94 -15.57 15.60
N LYS A 107 4.78 -16.22 15.38
CA LYS A 107 4.06 -17.04 16.39
C LYS A 107 3.84 -16.30 17.73
N ARG A 108 3.73 -14.99 17.70
CA ARG A 108 3.44 -14.16 18.87
C ARG A 108 1.93 -14.08 19.12
N ARG A 109 1.55 -13.82 20.36
CA ARG A 109 0.13 -13.62 20.71
C ARG A 109 -0.37 -12.28 20.16
N LEU A 110 -1.47 -12.32 19.42
CA LEU A 110 -2.21 -11.13 18.97
C LEU A 110 -2.45 -10.18 20.15
N ARG A 111 -2.05 -8.93 20.00
CA ARG A 111 -2.23 -7.91 21.03
C ARG A 111 -3.59 -7.24 20.83
N TRP A 112 -4.46 -7.37 21.81
CA TRP A 112 -5.83 -6.81 21.81
C TRP A 112 -5.88 -5.31 21.44
N GLY A 113 -4.85 -4.54 21.79
CA GLY A 113 -4.77 -3.12 21.44
C GLY A 113 -4.81 -2.85 19.95
N TYR A 114 -4.22 -3.72 19.11
CA TYR A 114 -4.26 -3.56 17.65
C TYR A 114 -5.65 -3.88 17.08
N LEU A 115 -6.34 -4.86 17.63
CA LEU A 115 -7.71 -5.18 17.24
C LEU A 115 -8.68 -4.05 17.58
N LEU A 116 -8.51 -3.42 18.74
CA LEU A 116 -9.27 -2.24 19.14
C LEU A 116 -9.03 -1.06 18.21
N SER A 117 -7.76 -0.78 17.86
CA SER A 117 -7.42 0.29 16.92
C SER A 117 -8.02 0.06 15.54
N ALA A 118 -8.02 -1.20 15.08
CA ALA A 118 -8.68 -1.56 13.82
C ALA A 118 -10.18 -1.36 13.86
N ALA A 119 -10.82 -1.84 14.93
CA ALA A 119 -12.26 -1.69 15.10
C ALA A 119 -12.66 -0.21 15.10
N LEU A 120 -11.92 0.64 15.83
CA LEU A 120 -12.14 2.09 15.84
C LEU A 120 -11.95 2.72 14.47
N ALA A 121 -10.92 2.31 13.71
CA ALA A 121 -10.70 2.80 12.35
C ALA A 121 -11.84 2.40 11.40
N VAL A 122 -12.32 1.15 11.48
CA VAL A 122 -13.46 0.66 10.69
C VAL A 122 -14.75 1.40 11.06
N ILE A 123 -15.00 1.60 12.35
CA ILE A 123 -16.19 2.35 12.83
C ILE A 123 -16.10 3.81 12.33
N GLY A 124 -14.94 4.46 12.47
CA GLY A 124 -14.74 5.81 11.94
C GLY A 124 -14.98 5.90 10.44
N ALA A 125 -14.49 4.93 9.67
CA ALA A 125 -14.73 4.82 8.24
C ALA A 125 -16.23 4.66 7.92
N ALA A 126 -16.92 3.81 8.66
CA ALA A 126 -18.36 3.56 8.49
C ALA A 126 -19.20 4.82 8.80
N ILE A 127 -18.86 5.57 9.85
CA ILE A 127 -19.56 6.82 10.21
C ILE A 127 -19.43 7.87 9.11
N ILE A 128 -18.23 8.03 8.55
CA ILE A 128 -17.97 9.02 7.49
C ILE A 128 -18.76 8.70 6.22
N ARG A 129 -19.10 7.43 5.98
CA ARG A 129 -19.65 6.95 4.73
C ARG A 129 -21.10 6.46 4.80
N TYR A 130 -21.82 6.72 5.88
CA TYR A 130 -23.17 6.19 6.11
C TYR A 130 -24.18 6.52 5.01
N ASP A 131 -23.96 7.58 4.23
CA ASP A 131 -24.99 8.15 3.35
C ASP A 131 -24.90 7.80 1.84
N LYS A 132 -23.81 7.21 1.34
CA LYS A 132 -23.67 6.88 -0.11
C LYS A 132 -22.71 5.71 -0.35
N VAL A 133 -23.18 4.51 -0.13
CA VAL A 133 -22.46 3.30 -0.60
C VAL A 133 -22.85 3.05 -2.06
N SER A 134 -21.93 3.26 -3.02
CA SER A 134 -22.13 2.90 -4.41
C SER A 134 -22.03 1.37 -4.58
N ASP A 135 -22.71 0.82 -5.59
CA ASP A 135 -22.66 -0.63 -5.89
C ASP A 135 -21.22 -1.15 -6.10
N HIS A 136 -20.33 -0.26 -6.52
CA HIS A 136 -18.91 -0.59 -6.75
C HIS A 136 -18.00 -0.36 -5.55
N PHE A 137 -18.50 0.19 -4.45
CA PHE A 137 -17.73 0.46 -3.24
C PHE A 137 -17.06 -0.80 -2.68
N TRP A 138 -17.77 -1.91 -2.60
CA TRP A 138 -17.24 -3.16 -2.10
C TRP A 138 -16.07 -3.69 -2.94
N THR A 139 -16.16 -3.51 -4.26
CA THR A 139 -15.06 -3.89 -5.17
C THR A 139 -13.82 -3.04 -4.90
N GLY A 140 -13.98 -1.73 -4.76
CA GLY A 140 -12.90 -0.81 -4.43
C GLY A 140 -12.28 -1.12 -3.07
N LEU A 141 -13.11 -1.38 -2.05
CA LEU A 141 -12.67 -1.78 -0.72
C LEU A 141 -11.82 -3.05 -0.76
N MET A 142 -12.26 -4.09 -1.50
CA MET A 142 -11.47 -5.32 -1.66
C MET A 142 -10.09 -5.05 -2.27
N PHE A 143 -10.00 -4.20 -3.29
CA PHE A 143 -8.73 -3.83 -3.88
C PHE A 143 -7.81 -3.10 -2.90
N VAL A 144 -8.32 -2.17 -2.08
CA VAL A 144 -7.51 -1.51 -1.02
C VAL A 144 -7.00 -2.52 0.00
N GLN A 145 -7.84 -3.46 0.44
CA GLN A 145 -7.40 -4.48 1.40
C GLN A 145 -6.32 -5.40 0.81
N LEU A 146 -6.46 -5.80 -0.45
CA LEU A 146 -5.44 -6.58 -1.15
C LEU A 146 -4.12 -5.79 -1.30
N ALA A 147 -4.19 -4.49 -1.57
CA ALA A 147 -3.03 -3.61 -1.60
C ALA A 147 -2.34 -3.55 -0.24
N ASN A 148 -3.10 -3.34 0.85
CA ASN A 148 -2.59 -3.29 2.22
C ASN A 148 -1.90 -4.61 2.63
N ILE A 149 -2.50 -5.75 2.31
CA ILE A 149 -1.94 -7.07 2.60
C ILE A 149 -0.64 -7.28 1.82
N SER A 150 -0.63 -6.97 0.52
CA SER A 150 0.56 -7.11 -0.33
C SER A 150 1.72 -6.26 0.20
N PHE A 151 1.44 -5.04 0.62
CA PHE A 151 2.41 -4.15 1.24
C PHE A 151 2.94 -4.70 2.57
N ALA A 152 2.06 -5.19 3.43
CA ALA A 152 2.41 -5.73 4.74
C ALA A 152 3.30 -6.98 4.65
N ILE A 153 3.01 -7.90 3.72
CA ILE A 153 3.84 -9.09 3.48
C ILE A 153 5.25 -8.71 3.04
N GLY A 154 5.38 -7.66 2.21
CA GLY A 154 6.68 -7.19 1.74
C GLY A 154 7.54 -6.57 2.84
N ILE A 155 6.94 -5.93 3.84
CA ILE A 155 7.66 -5.31 4.96
C ILE A 155 8.23 -6.38 5.91
N ASP A 156 7.46 -7.40 6.23
CA ASP A 156 7.87 -8.42 7.22
C ASP A 156 9.12 -9.19 6.80
N ARG A 157 9.34 -9.39 5.50
CA ARG A 157 10.53 -10.09 4.99
C ARG A 157 11.85 -9.31 5.07
N LYS A 158 11.82 -8.05 5.51
CA LYS A 158 13.01 -7.20 5.68
C LYS A 158 13.55 -7.21 7.11
N SER A 159 12.85 -7.81 8.05
CA SER A 159 13.26 -8.03 9.45
C SER A 159 13.96 -9.36 9.61
#